data_a3118ea8b501e99e2553eebbcc6dce34
#
_entry.id   a3118ea8b501e99e2553eebbcc6dce34
#
_cell.length_a   1.000
_cell.length_b   1.000
_cell.length_c   1.000
_cell.angle_alpha   90.00
_cell.angle_beta   90.00
_cell.angle_gamma   90.00
#
_symmetry.space_group_name_H-M   'P 1'
#
loop_
_entity.id
_entity.type
_entity.pdbx_description
1 polymer ?
#
loop_
_entity_poly.entity_id
_entity_poly.type
_entity_poly.pdbx_seq_one_letter_code
_entity_poly.pdbx_strand_id
1 'polypeptide(L)'
;MAILLSNEQARKIFLERQGLSQPPSRSLDKAELLALIDKLGFVQIDSIATVDRAHQMILFSRSQTYRREHLQQLLEKDGELFEHWTHDASIIPAAFFRYWKHRFRRREAVIGERWRKWQGEDFDSAFEETYQRIVDAGPIMSREMKAEEHRSGGWWNWHPNKTALEYYWHTGKLAIAGRVNFQKIYDLTERVLPAHHYAPEVDHAEFVDWACRSALQRLGFATHGEIAAFWDLVTPQEARDWVDTHREELTEVTVENAKGGRPRAAFAFEGFPTHLGDIPEPPARVRVLSPFDPLLRDRNRAERLFDFSYRIEIFVPEPKRQYGYYVFPLIEGDRMIGRIDMKADRKAGSLDIRRLWLEPGVRASSGRLEKLEAELTRVAKFAGVERLNFLEGWRG
;
A
#
# COMPACT_ATOMS: atom_id res chain seq x y z
N MET A 1 20.24 -24.26 -15.74
CA MET A 1 19.07 -24.99 -15.16
C MET A 1 18.27 -24.01 -14.32
N ALA A 2 16.95 -24.01 -14.44
CA ALA A 2 16.10 -23.19 -13.56
C ALA A 2 16.24 -23.67 -12.10
N ILE A 3 16.42 -22.75 -11.17
CA ILE A 3 16.53 -23.03 -9.74
C ILE A 3 15.14 -23.34 -9.20
N LEU A 4 14.98 -24.49 -8.52
CA LEU A 4 13.74 -24.81 -7.82
C LEU A 4 13.73 -24.16 -6.44
N LEU A 5 12.73 -23.32 -6.18
CA LEU A 5 12.44 -22.75 -4.87
C LEU A 5 11.29 -23.53 -4.23
N SER A 6 11.55 -24.08 -3.06
CA SER A 6 10.47 -24.63 -2.23
C SER A 6 9.48 -23.52 -1.85
N ASN A 7 8.26 -23.90 -1.57
CA ASN A 7 7.24 -22.94 -1.12
C ASN A 7 7.67 -22.20 0.16
N GLU A 8 8.37 -22.87 1.07
CA GLU A 8 8.93 -22.26 2.29
C GLU A 8 9.97 -21.17 1.97
N GLN A 9 10.94 -21.47 1.11
CA GLN A 9 11.94 -20.48 0.66
C GLN A 9 11.27 -19.28 0.03
N ALA A 10 10.31 -19.51 -0.88
CA ALA A 10 9.58 -18.45 -1.58
C ALA A 10 8.82 -17.53 -0.61
N ARG A 11 8.15 -18.09 0.42
CA ARG A 11 7.48 -17.30 1.46
C ARG A 11 8.47 -16.44 2.25
N LYS A 12 9.56 -17.04 2.73
CA LYS A 12 10.56 -16.32 3.55
C LYS A 12 11.23 -15.19 2.77
N ILE A 13 11.58 -15.41 1.51
CA ILE A 13 12.12 -14.39 0.62
C ILE A 13 11.10 -13.24 0.46
N PHE A 14 9.86 -13.58 0.15
CA PHE A 14 8.84 -12.55 -0.04
C PHE A 14 8.58 -11.76 1.26
N LEU A 15 8.54 -12.43 2.42
CA LEU A 15 8.40 -11.76 3.72
C LEU A 15 9.59 -10.85 4.04
N GLU A 16 10.80 -11.26 3.68
CA GLU A 16 11.99 -10.42 3.82
C GLU A 16 11.84 -9.14 2.98
N ARG A 17 11.46 -9.25 1.71
CA ARG A 17 11.21 -8.11 0.82
C ARG A 17 10.08 -7.21 1.32
N GLN A 18 9.09 -7.78 1.99
CA GLN A 18 7.99 -7.03 2.59
C GLN A 18 8.31 -6.49 4.01
N GLY A 19 9.56 -6.56 4.48
CA GLY A 19 9.99 -6.04 5.79
C GLY A 19 9.44 -6.80 6.99
N LEU A 20 8.98 -8.04 6.81
CA LEU A 20 8.34 -8.85 7.86
C LEU A 20 9.30 -9.88 8.51
N SER A 21 10.54 -10.01 8.02
CA SER A 21 11.55 -10.92 8.60
C SER A 21 12.37 -10.26 9.71
N GLN A 22 12.23 -8.95 9.94
CA GLN A 22 12.90 -8.27 11.04
C GLN A 22 12.08 -8.34 12.33
N PRO A 23 12.74 -8.37 13.51
CA PRO A 23 12.04 -8.25 14.78
C PRO A 23 11.25 -6.93 14.86
N PRO A 24 9.94 -6.95 15.11
CA PRO A 24 9.14 -5.72 15.13
C PRO A 24 9.43 -4.84 16.36
N SER A 25 10.19 -5.33 17.32
CA SER A 25 10.70 -4.54 18.46
C SER A 25 11.96 -3.73 18.13
N ARG A 26 12.53 -3.90 16.93
CA ARG A 26 13.66 -3.10 16.46
C ARG A 26 13.29 -1.62 16.51
N SER A 27 14.21 -0.79 16.96
CA SER A 27 14.07 0.67 16.90
C SER A 27 13.86 1.11 15.44
N LEU A 28 13.00 2.09 15.24
CA LEU A 28 12.72 2.67 13.94
C LEU A 28 12.75 4.18 14.05
N ASP A 29 13.90 4.77 13.73
CA ASP A 29 14.02 6.22 13.61
C ASP A 29 13.43 6.72 12.28
N LYS A 30 13.52 8.03 12.04
CA LYS A 30 12.96 8.66 10.83
C LYS A 30 13.66 8.18 9.53
N ALA A 31 14.97 8.01 9.55
CA ALA A 31 15.73 7.55 8.39
C ALA A 31 15.45 6.07 8.09
N GLU A 32 15.37 5.23 9.11
CA GLU A 32 14.99 3.83 8.99
C GLU A 32 13.54 3.66 8.53
N LEU A 33 12.63 4.57 8.93
CA LEU A 33 11.25 4.59 8.43
C LEU A 33 11.21 4.90 6.92
N LEU A 34 11.97 5.89 6.48
CA LEU A 34 12.10 6.20 5.04
C LEU A 34 12.64 5.00 4.26
N ALA A 35 13.71 4.37 4.77
CA ALA A 35 14.28 3.17 4.16
C ALA A 35 13.30 1.99 4.13
N LEU A 36 12.46 1.82 5.16
CA LEU A 36 11.40 0.82 5.16
C LEU A 36 10.34 1.10 4.09
N ILE A 37 9.89 2.35 3.95
CA ILE A 37 8.91 2.75 2.95
C ILE A 37 9.51 2.59 1.54
N ASP A 38 10.78 2.95 1.36
CA ASP A 38 11.51 2.70 0.10
C ASP A 38 11.56 1.20 -0.22
N LYS A 39 11.91 0.36 0.75
CA LYS A 39 11.93 -1.10 0.60
C LYS A 39 10.57 -1.66 0.17
N LEU A 40 9.47 -1.16 0.74
CA LEU A 40 8.11 -1.54 0.34
C LEU A 40 7.72 -0.97 -1.03
N GLY A 41 8.27 0.19 -1.37
CA GLY A 41 7.99 0.97 -2.56
C GLY A 41 6.82 1.93 -2.39
N PHE A 42 5.78 1.52 -1.71
CA PHE A 42 4.62 2.34 -1.36
C PHE A 42 3.90 1.80 -0.11
N VAL A 43 3.12 2.66 0.52
CA VAL A 43 2.24 2.30 1.64
C VAL A 43 0.84 2.84 1.36
N GLN A 44 -0.13 1.94 1.17
CA GLN A 44 -1.50 2.31 0.81
C GLN A 44 -2.18 3.13 1.91
N ILE A 45 -2.85 4.20 1.51
CA ILE A 45 -3.67 5.06 2.36
C ILE A 45 -5.14 4.65 2.21
N ASP A 46 -5.82 4.51 3.34
CA ASP A 46 -7.27 4.34 3.35
C ASP A 46 -7.91 5.16 4.48
N SER A 47 -9.13 5.61 4.26
CA SER A 47 -9.88 6.43 5.21
C SER A 47 -10.51 5.64 6.36
N ILE A 48 -10.73 4.34 6.15
CA ILE A 48 -11.36 3.47 7.15
C ILE A 48 -10.41 3.27 8.33
N ALA A 49 -10.89 3.49 9.53
CA ALA A 49 -10.13 3.41 10.78
C ALA A 49 -10.92 2.62 11.83
N THR A 50 -11.18 1.33 11.57
CA THR A 50 -11.85 0.47 12.57
C THR A 50 -10.98 0.27 13.82
N VAL A 51 -9.69 0.10 13.64
CA VAL A 51 -8.66 0.12 14.68
C VAL A 51 -7.79 1.33 14.46
N ASP A 52 -7.09 1.37 13.34
CA ASP A 52 -6.40 2.53 12.80
C ASP A 52 -6.40 2.49 11.28
N ARG A 53 -5.92 3.56 10.61
CA ARG A 53 -5.84 3.64 9.15
C ARG A 53 -4.83 2.67 8.59
N ALA A 54 -5.06 2.25 7.35
CA ALA A 54 -4.26 1.22 6.67
C ALA A 54 -2.75 1.48 6.75
N HIS A 55 -2.28 2.67 6.36
CA HIS A 55 -0.86 3.03 6.37
C HIS A 55 -0.23 2.95 7.77
N GLN A 56 -0.97 3.32 8.80
CA GLN A 56 -0.53 3.22 10.19
C GLN A 56 -0.35 1.75 10.60
N MET A 57 -1.33 0.90 10.27
CA MET A 57 -1.29 -0.54 10.58
C MET A 57 -0.20 -1.27 9.78
N ILE A 58 0.01 -0.90 8.50
CA ILE A 58 1.07 -1.46 7.66
C ILE A 58 2.45 -1.20 8.27
N LEU A 59 2.72 0.04 8.68
CA LEU A 59 4.02 0.41 9.27
C LEU A 59 4.20 -0.20 10.66
N PHE A 60 3.16 -0.16 11.49
CA PHE A 60 3.18 -0.75 12.84
C PHE A 60 3.42 -2.27 12.81
N SER A 61 2.88 -2.99 11.84
CA SER A 61 3.11 -4.44 11.72
C SER A 61 4.58 -4.78 11.43
N ARG A 62 5.36 -3.86 10.85
CA ARG A 62 6.81 -4.01 10.58
C ARG A 62 7.66 -3.60 11.78
N SER A 63 7.26 -2.52 12.47
CA SER A 63 7.94 -2.06 13.69
C SER A 63 6.96 -1.48 14.69
N GLN A 64 6.96 -2.03 15.90
CA GLN A 64 6.13 -1.56 17.01
C GLN A 64 6.70 -0.31 17.70
N THR A 65 7.89 0.12 17.29
CA THR A 65 8.52 1.40 17.70
C THR A 65 8.22 2.52 16.70
N TYR A 66 7.43 2.22 15.66
CA TYR A 66 6.97 3.19 14.68
C TYR A 66 6.26 4.38 15.34
N ARG A 67 6.62 5.59 14.90
CA ARG A 67 6.05 6.85 15.37
C ARG A 67 5.39 7.60 14.21
N ARG A 68 4.15 7.99 14.39
CA ARG A 68 3.35 8.73 13.40
C ARG A 68 3.96 10.08 13.04
N GLU A 69 4.60 10.72 14.04
CA GLU A 69 5.27 12.00 13.88
C GLU A 69 6.42 11.93 12.89
N HIS A 70 7.17 10.82 12.82
CA HIS A 70 8.22 10.62 11.84
C HIS A 70 7.65 10.54 10.41
N LEU A 71 6.54 9.81 10.21
CA LEU A 71 5.86 9.76 8.92
C LEU A 71 5.36 11.15 8.50
N GLN A 72 4.73 11.87 9.43
CA GLN A 72 4.24 13.22 9.16
C GLN A 72 5.37 14.17 8.80
N GLN A 73 6.52 14.11 9.50
CA GLN A 73 7.69 14.93 9.16
C GLN A 73 8.20 14.63 7.75
N LEU A 74 8.35 13.34 7.39
CA LEU A 74 8.81 12.94 6.06
C LEU A 74 7.87 13.41 4.95
N LEU A 75 6.55 13.42 5.20
CA LEU A 75 5.54 13.86 4.24
C LEU A 75 5.41 15.38 4.16
N GLU A 76 5.27 16.06 5.31
CA GLU A 76 4.79 17.44 5.37
C GLU A 76 5.91 18.47 5.54
N LYS A 77 7.09 18.06 6.01
CA LYS A 77 8.21 18.99 6.30
C LYS A 77 9.44 18.72 5.45
N ASP A 78 9.84 17.45 5.38
CA ASP A 78 11.09 17.08 4.71
C ASP A 78 10.87 16.90 3.20
N GLY A 79 9.64 16.59 2.76
CA GLY A 79 9.31 16.32 1.36
C GLY A 79 9.96 15.06 0.80
N GLU A 80 10.37 14.12 1.67
CA GLU A 80 11.00 12.85 1.29
C GLU A 80 9.99 11.80 0.85
N LEU A 81 8.70 12.04 1.11
CA LEU A 81 7.58 11.22 0.71
C LEU A 81 6.52 12.09 0.03
N PHE A 82 5.75 11.51 -0.87
CA PHE A 82 4.59 12.17 -1.46
C PHE A 82 3.40 11.21 -1.54
N GLU A 83 2.19 11.77 -1.63
CA GLU A 83 0.97 11.00 -1.81
C GLU A 83 0.53 11.00 -3.27
N HIS A 84 0.39 9.81 -3.85
CA HIS A 84 -0.18 9.65 -5.19
C HIS A 84 -0.79 8.25 -5.37
N TRP A 85 -1.34 8.00 -6.56
CA TRP A 85 -1.88 6.70 -6.94
C TRP A 85 -0.78 5.74 -7.40
N THR A 86 -0.83 4.54 -6.88
CA THR A 86 -0.32 3.32 -7.51
C THR A 86 -1.52 2.58 -8.11
N HIS A 87 -1.92 1.45 -7.55
CA HIS A 87 -3.24 0.83 -7.81
C HIS A 87 -4.35 1.50 -6.97
N ASP A 88 -3.99 2.17 -5.88
CA ASP A 88 -4.82 2.99 -5.00
C ASP A 88 -3.98 4.14 -4.42
N ALA A 89 -4.61 5.06 -3.67
CA ALA A 89 -3.91 6.15 -3.01
C ALA A 89 -2.84 5.61 -2.06
N SER A 90 -1.62 6.12 -2.19
CA SER A 90 -0.45 5.60 -1.49
C SER A 90 0.54 6.68 -1.13
N ILE A 91 1.30 6.44 -0.06
CA ILE A 91 2.52 7.16 0.29
C ILE A 91 3.66 6.52 -0.48
N ILE A 92 4.47 7.31 -1.16
CA ILE A 92 5.51 6.90 -2.10
C ILE A 92 6.78 7.69 -1.81
N PRO A 93 7.99 7.11 -1.87
CA PRO A 93 9.24 7.86 -1.77
C PRO A 93 9.34 8.97 -2.83
N ALA A 94 9.68 10.19 -2.41
CA ALA A 94 9.79 11.34 -3.31
C ALA A 94 10.90 11.15 -4.37
N ALA A 95 11.92 10.35 -4.09
CA ALA A 95 12.94 9.93 -5.06
C ALA A 95 12.36 9.25 -6.32
N PHE A 96 11.13 8.71 -6.23
CA PHE A 96 10.46 8.08 -7.37
C PHE A 96 9.62 9.07 -8.19
N PHE A 97 9.46 10.31 -7.75
CA PHE A 97 8.59 11.30 -8.39
C PHE A 97 8.96 11.55 -9.87
N ARG A 98 10.26 11.56 -10.22
CA ARG A 98 10.73 11.71 -11.60
C ARG A 98 10.15 10.64 -12.55
N TYR A 99 9.93 9.42 -12.07
CA TYR A 99 9.34 8.32 -12.85
C TYR A 99 7.81 8.43 -12.93
N TRP A 100 7.18 9.09 -11.93
CA TRP A 100 5.73 9.35 -11.95
C TRP A 100 5.33 10.34 -13.04
N LYS A 101 6.22 11.16 -13.59
CA LYS A 101 5.94 12.06 -14.71
C LYS A 101 5.36 11.33 -15.94
N HIS A 102 5.77 10.09 -16.20
CA HIS A 102 5.19 9.26 -17.26
C HIS A 102 3.72 8.90 -16.97
N ARG A 103 3.38 8.65 -15.70
CA ARG A 103 1.99 8.45 -15.28
C ARG A 103 1.18 9.74 -15.40
N PHE A 104 1.74 10.87 -15.01
CA PHE A 104 1.08 12.17 -15.09
C PHE A 104 0.66 12.50 -16.52
N ARG A 105 1.55 12.36 -17.49
CA ARG A 105 1.25 12.58 -18.91
C ARG A 105 0.17 11.63 -19.43
N ARG A 106 0.26 10.34 -19.08
CA ARG A 106 -0.80 9.37 -19.44
C ARG A 106 -2.15 9.79 -18.87
N ARG A 107 -2.17 10.24 -17.62
CA ARG A 107 -3.40 10.69 -16.97
C ARG A 107 -3.92 11.99 -17.57
N GLU A 108 -3.07 12.94 -17.86
CA GLU A 108 -3.46 14.20 -18.51
C GLU A 108 -4.20 13.96 -19.82
N ALA A 109 -3.68 13.07 -20.68
CA ALA A 109 -4.31 12.72 -21.94
C ALA A 109 -5.70 12.08 -21.76
N VAL A 110 -5.82 11.13 -20.81
CA VAL A 110 -7.06 10.35 -20.63
C VAL A 110 -8.11 11.09 -19.81
N ILE A 111 -7.70 11.72 -18.70
CA ILE A 111 -8.62 12.35 -17.76
C ILE A 111 -9.13 13.68 -18.31
N GLY A 112 -8.26 14.49 -18.94
CA GLY A 112 -8.63 15.79 -19.48
C GLY A 112 -9.75 15.69 -20.49
N GLU A 113 -9.65 14.78 -21.45
CA GLU A 113 -10.71 14.57 -22.46
C GLU A 113 -12.02 14.07 -21.84
N ARG A 114 -11.93 13.10 -20.91
CA ARG A 114 -13.10 12.53 -20.24
C ARG A 114 -13.86 13.55 -19.40
N TRP A 115 -13.15 14.39 -18.67
CA TRP A 115 -13.75 15.37 -17.77
C TRP A 115 -14.32 16.57 -18.49
N ARG A 116 -13.70 17.05 -19.60
CA ARG A 116 -14.28 18.05 -20.49
C ARG A 116 -15.61 17.61 -21.07
N LYS A 117 -15.68 16.36 -21.57
CA LYS A 117 -16.95 15.78 -22.09
C LYS A 117 -18.05 15.73 -21.04
N TRP A 118 -17.69 15.67 -19.76
CA TRP A 118 -18.64 15.47 -18.67
C TRP A 118 -19.09 16.77 -18.02
N GLN A 119 -18.25 17.81 -17.95
CA GLN A 119 -18.52 19.07 -17.26
C GLN A 119 -18.90 20.25 -18.18
N GLY A 120 -18.74 20.16 -19.50
CA GLY A 120 -19.15 21.18 -20.45
C GLY A 120 -18.16 22.34 -20.63
N GLU A 121 -18.64 23.47 -21.18
CA GLU A 121 -17.79 24.62 -21.60
C GLU A 121 -17.16 25.38 -20.42
N ASP A 122 -17.75 25.35 -19.23
CA ASP A 122 -17.23 26.05 -18.04
C ASP A 122 -16.06 25.33 -17.35
N PHE A 123 -15.66 24.19 -17.87
CA PHE A 123 -14.61 23.35 -17.30
C PHE A 123 -13.24 24.07 -17.26
N ASP A 124 -12.82 24.63 -18.39
CA ASP A 124 -11.48 25.20 -18.52
C ASP A 124 -11.28 26.47 -17.66
N SER A 125 -12.32 27.33 -17.53
CA SER A 125 -12.25 28.52 -16.69
C SER A 125 -12.15 28.19 -15.20
N ALA A 126 -12.98 27.25 -14.69
CA ALA A 126 -12.95 26.84 -13.30
C ALA A 126 -11.62 26.17 -12.91
N PHE A 127 -10.98 25.51 -13.86
CA PHE A 127 -9.67 24.88 -13.66
C PHE A 127 -8.57 25.92 -13.53
N GLU A 128 -8.53 26.89 -14.44
CA GLU A 128 -7.54 27.97 -14.40
C GLU A 128 -7.70 28.82 -13.14
N GLU A 129 -8.92 29.22 -12.78
CA GLU A 129 -9.20 29.96 -11.56
C GLU A 129 -8.78 29.21 -10.30
N THR A 130 -9.03 27.87 -10.25
CA THR A 130 -8.60 27.03 -9.13
C THR A 130 -7.09 26.99 -9.01
N TYR A 131 -6.40 26.83 -10.12
CA TYR A 131 -4.93 26.80 -10.16
C TYR A 131 -4.33 28.13 -9.74
N GLN A 132 -4.80 29.24 -10.35
CA GLN A 132 -4.33 30.59 -10.06
C GLN A 132 -4.54 30.95 -8.58
N ARG A 133 -5.67 30.56 -8.00
CA ARG A 133 -5.92 30.75 -6.57
C ARG A 133 -4.87 30.11 -5.68
N ILE A 134 -4.39 28.90 -6.03
CA ILE A 134 -3.32 28.23 -5.27
C ILE A 134 -1.99 28.96 -5.48
N VAL A 135 -1.71 29.41 -6.70
CA VAL A 135 -0.52 30.22 -7.00
C VAL A 135 -0.48 31.47 -6.11
N ASP A 136 -1.60 32.19 -6.00
CA ASP A 136 -1.67 33.48 -5.33
C ASP A 136 -1.85 33.37 -3.81
N ALA A 137 -2.69 32.45 -3.34
CA ALA A 137 -3.10 32.35 -1.94
C ALA A 137 -2.42 31.21 -1.16
N GLY A 138 -1.71 30.27 -1.84
CA GLY A 138 -1.05 29.13 -1.21
C GLY A 138 -1.93 27.91 -1.02
N PRO A 139 -1.58 27.02 -0.07
CA PRO A 139 -2.24 25.73 0.11
C PRO A 139 -3.73 25.84 0.39
N ILE A 140 -4.54 24.90 -0.15
CA ILE A 140 -5.98 24.92 -0.01
C ILE A 140 -6.59 23.54 0.21
N MET A 141 -7.67 23.46 0.99
CA MET A 141 -8.53 22.28 1.09
C MET A 141 -9.76 22.42 0.19
N SER A 142 -10.26 21.31 -0.33
CA SER A 142 -11.45 21.32 -1.21
C SER A 142 -12.69 21.99 -0.57
N ARG A 143 -12.83 21.95 0.76
CA ARG A 143 -13.92 22.60 1.50
C ARG A 143 -13.83 24.13 1.53
N GLU A 144 -12.64 24.70 1.27
CA GLU A 144 -12.39 26.15 1.26
C GLU A 144 -12.68 26.77 -0.10
N MET A 145 -12.83 25.93 -1.12
CA MET A 145 -13.36 26.35 -2.40
C MET A 145 -14.85 26.57 -2.25
N LYS A 146 -15.27 27.85 -2.13
CA LYS A 146 -16.69 28.18 -2.07
C LYS A 146 -17.38 27.61 -3.30
N ALA A 147 -18.44 26.83 -3.06
CA ALA A 147 -19.36 26.47 -4.11
C ALA A 147 -20.03 27.78 -4.62
N GLU A 148 -19.64 28.27 -5.78
CA GLU A 148 -20.52 29.15 -6.52
C GLU A 148 -21.78 28.35 -6.83
N GLU A 149 -22.93 28.89 -6.43
CA GLU A 149 -24.23 28.26 -6.53
C GLU A 149 -24.63 28.05 -7.99
N HIS A 150 -24.09 27.02 -8.63
CA HIS A 150 -24.71 26.46 -9.83
C HIS A 150 -25.63 25.31 -9.41
N ARG A 151 -26.87 25.66 -9.15
CA ARG A 151 -28.00 24.75 -9.01
C ARG A 151 -28.30 24.10 -10.35
N SER A 152 -27.58 23.06 -10.68
CA SER A 152 -28.03 22.04 -11.63
C SER A 152 -28.45 20.79 -10.85
N GLY A 153 -29.75 20.52 -10.84
CA GLY A 153 -30.37 19.44 -10.10
C GLY A 153 -29.93 18.07 -10.63
N GLY A 154 -29.04 17.43 -9.93
CA GLY A 154 -28.61 16.05 -10.15
C GLY A 154 -28.01 15.48 -8.87
N TRP A 155 -28.20 14.20 -8.61
CA TRP A 155 -27.83 13.47 -7.39
C TRP A 155 -26.32 13.40 -7.13
N TRP A 156 -25.48 13.88 -8.07
CA TRP A 156 -24.01 13.93 -8.01
C TRP A 156 -23.53 15.35 -8.30
N ASN A 157 -23.67 16.26 -7.33
CA ASN A 157 -23.07 17.61 -7.42
C ASN A 157 -21.55 17.50 -7.26
N TRP A 158 -20.85 17.20 -8.34
CA TRP A 158 -19.42 17.38 -8.43
C TRP A 158 -19.13 18.86 -8.68
N HIS A 159 -18.55 19.52 -7.68
CA HIS A 159 -18.14 20.90 -7.82
C HIS A 159 -16.93 20.99 -8.77
N PRO A 160 -16.95 21.85 -9.80
CA PRO A 160 -15.86 21.99 -10.77
C PRO A 160 -14.49 22.19 -10.11
N ASN A 161 -14.43 23.02 -9.08
CA ASN A 161 -13.21 23.31 -8.33
C ASN A 161 -12.60 22.06 -7.65
N LYS A 162 -13.45 21.18 -7.10
CA LYS A 162 -12.95 19.90 -6.53
C LYS A 162 -12.40 19.00 -7.61
N THR A 163 -13.03 18.97 -8.77
CA THR A 163 -12.54 18.23 -9.93
C THR A 163 -11.21 18.78 -10.41
N ALA A 164 -11.04 20.11 -10.43
CA ALA A 164 -9.79 20.78 -10.79
C ALA A 164 -8.64 20.38 -9.84
N LEU A 165 -8.88 20.38 -8.51
CA LEU A 165 -7.89 19.94 -7.53
C LEU A 165 -7.43 18.50 -7.77
N GLU A 166 -8.37 17.57 -7.98
CA GLU A 166 -8.06 16.17 -8.26
C GLU A 166 -7.34 16.01 -9.62
N TYR A 167 -7.74 16.77 -10.65
CA TYR A 167 -7.07 16.77 -11.94
C TYR A 167 -5.61 17.19 -11.82
N TYR A 168 -5.34 18.35 -11.22
CA TYR A 168 -3.99 18.87 -11.08
C TYR A 168 -3.11 17.98 -10.19
N TRP A 169 -3.70 17.33 -9.19
CA TRP A 169 -3.01 16.31 -8.41
C TRP A 169 -2.68 15.07 -9.27
N HIS A 170 -3.64 14.57 -10.05
CA HIS A 170 -3.41 13.41 -10.93
C HIS A 170 -2.41 13.68 -12.06
N THR A 171 -2.26 14.93 -12.45
CA THR A 171 -1.31 15.37 -13.49
C THR A 171 0.01 15.90 -12.92
N GLY A 172 0.17 15.88 -11.60
CA GLY A 172 1.41 16.24 -10.92
C GLY A 172 1.69 17.74 -10.83
N LYS A 173 0.75 18.62 -11.25
CA LYS A 173 0.85 20.07 -11.04
C LYS A 173 0.67 20.45 -9.59
N LEU A 174 -0.21 19.75 -8.88
CA LEU A 174 -0.39 19.86 -7.44
C LEU A 174 0.10 18.60 -6.73
N ALA A 175 0.58 18.77 -5.51
CA ALA A 175 0.90 17.72 -4.57
C ALA A 175 0.07 17.88 -3.28
N ILE A 176 0.08 16.85 -2.44
CA ILE A 176 -0.56 16.90 -1.13
C ILE A 176 0.46 17.43 -0.12
N ALA A 177 0.25 18.66 0.34
CA ALA A 177 1.10 19.32 1.33
C ALA A 177 0.88 18.79 2.75
N GLY A 178 -0.26 18.13 2.99
CA GLY A 178 -0.62 17.57 4.30
C GLY A 178 -2.09 17.21 4.40
N ARG A 179 -2.52 16.87 5.61
CA ARG A 179 -3.92 16.51 5.87
C ARG A 179 -4.44 17.10 7.18
N VAL A 180 -5.66 17.63 7.15
CA VAL A 180 -6.41 18.02 8.35
C VAL A 180 -7.67 17.17 8.46
N ASN A 181 -7.84 16.44 9.56
CA ASN A 181 -8.94 15.48 9.73
C ASN A 181 -9.08 14.51 8.53
N PHE A 182 -7.94 14.07 7.99
CA PHE A 182 -7.81 13.23 6.81
C PHE A 182 -8.21 13.90 5.47
N GLN A 183 -8.63 15.15 5.45
CA GLN A 183 -8.85 15.91 4.22
C GLN A 183 -7.52 16.39 3.65
N LYS A 184 -7.34 16.25 2.34
CA LYS A 184 -6.15 16.67 1.62
C LYS A 184 -6.00 18.20 1.62
N ILE A 185 -4.79 18.68 1.83
CA ILE A 185 -4.35 20.05 1.57
C ILE A 185 -3.53 19.99 0.29
N TYR A 186 -3.95 20.73 -0.74
CA TYR A 186 -3.29 20.79 -2.04
C TYR A 186 -2.42 22.03 -2.13
N ASP A 187 -1.22 21.90 -2.66
CA ASP A 187 -0.35 23.03 -3.02
C ASP A 187 0.43 22.70 -4.30
N LEU A 188 1.11 23.70 -4.84
CA LEU A 188 2.00 23.52 -6.00
C LEU A 188 3.08 22.48 -5.69
N THR A 189 3.33 21.59 -6.64
CA THR A 189 4.32 20.51 -6.47
C THR A 189 5.70 21.03 -6.10
N GLU A 190 6.12 22.17 -6.71
CA GLU A 190 7.39 22.82 -6.42
C GLU A 190 7.49 23.48 -5.03
N ARG A 191 6.37 23.67 -4.35
CA ARG A 191 6.36 24.13 -2.95
C ARG A 191 6.37 22.98 -1.95
N VAL A 192 5.85 21.82 -2.36
CA VAL A 192 5.72 20.64 -1.49
C VAL A 192 6.97 19.75 -1.56
N LEU A 193 7.53 19.57 -2.76
CA LEU A 193 8.65 18.67 -2.96
C LEU A 193 9.95 19.43 -3.22
N PRO A 194 11.07 19.02 -2.58
CA PRO A 194 12.40 19.55 -2.89
C PRO A 194 12.76 19.35 -4.37
N ALA A 195 13.40 20.36 -4.97
CA ALA A 195 13.70 20.39 -6.41
C ALA A 195 14.49 19.18 -6.91
N HIS A 196 15.35 18.61 -6.09
CA HIS A 196 16.16 17.44 -6.46
C HIS A 196 15.33 16.16 -6.69
N HIS A 197 14.10 16.10 -6.20
CA HIS A 197 13.20 14.94 -6.42
C HIS A 197 12.48 14.98 -7.77
N TYR A 198 12.27 16.14 -8.37
CA TYR A 198 11.56 16.24 -9.66
C TYR A 198 12.41 16.70 -10.84
N ALA A 199 13.71 16.93 -10.64
CA ALA A 199 14.69 17.15 -11.72
C ALA A 199 15.08 15.80 -12.35
N PRO A 200 15.85 15.77 -13.45
CA PRO A 200 15.32 15.93 -14.79
C PRO A 200 14.33 14.80 -15.16
N GLU A 201 13.67 14.96 -16.27
CA GLU A 201 12.80 13.93 -16.82
C GLU A 201 13.64 12.74 -17.32
N VAL A 202 13.16 11.51 -17.05
CA VAL A 202 13.75 10.27 -17.56
C VAL A 202 13.11 9.92 -18.90
N ASP A 203 13.89 9.34 -19.81
CA ASP A 203 13.34 8.80 -21.04
C ASP A 203 12.49 7.54 -20.79
N HIS A 204 11.80 7.07 -21.83
CA HIS A 204 10.90 5.94 -21.69
C HIS A 204 11.64 4.63 -21.37
N ALA A 205 12.84 4.43 -21.90
CA ALA A 205 13.64 3.23 -21.65
C ALA A 205 14.13 3.17 -20.20
N GLU A 206 14.68 4.28 -19.70
CA GLU A 206 15.07 4.42 -18.28
C GLU A 206 13.86 4.23 -17.34
N PHE A 207 12.71 4.78 -17.72
CA PHE A 207 11.47 4.62 -16.95
C PHE A 207 11.03 3.15 -16.88
N VAL A 208 11.02 2.42 -18.01
CA VAL A 208 10.63 0.99 -18.05
C VAL A 208 11.63 0.17 -17.27
N ASP A 209 12.94 0.41 -17.43
CA ASP A 209 13.98 -0.30 -16.67
C ASP A 209 13.79 -0.09 -15.17
N TRP A 210 13.64 1.16 -14.71
CA TRP A 210 13.39 1.44 -13.30
C TRP A 210 12.12 0.75 -12.78
N ALA A 211 11.02 0.81 -13.52
CA ALA A 211 9.74 0.23 -13.08
C ALA A 211 9.83 -1.29 -12.93
N CYS A 212 10.45 -1.97 -13.89
CA CYS A 212 10.62 -3.42 -13.88
C CYS A 212 11.63 -3.87 -12.83
N ARG A 213 12.80 -3.24 -12.79
CA ARG A 213 13.89 -3.54 -11.85
C ARG A 213 13.43 -3.34 -10.40
N SER A 214 12.83 -2.20 -10.12
CA SER A 214 12.34 -1.88 -8.78
C SER A 214 11.20 -2.76 -8.31
N ALA A 215 10.33 -3.21 -9.22
CA ALA A 215 9.28 -4.19 -8.92
C ALA A 215 9.88 -5.56 -8.58
N LEU A 216 10.81 -6.06 -9.40
CA LEU A 216 11.44 -7.36 -9.18
C LEU A 216 12.25 -7.39 -7.87
N GLN A 217 12.97 -6.32 -7.54
CA GLN A 217 13.68 -6.17 -6.27
C GLN A 217 12.75 -6.32 -5.07
N ARG A 218 11.55 -5.73 -5.11
CA ARG A 218 10.55 -5.75 -4.03
C ARG A 218 9.75 -7.04 -3.94
N LEU A 219 9.61 -7.74 -5.05
CA LEU A 219 8.96 -9.05 -5.10
C LEU A 219 9.93 -10.21 -4.79
N GLY A 220 11.25 -9.99 -5.01
CA GLY A 220 12.32 -10.97 -4.85
C GLY A 220 12.40 -11.95 -6.01
N PHE A 221 11.29 -12.46 -6.46
CA PHE A 221 11.10 -13.24 -7.69
C PHE A 221 9.70 -12.91 -8.26
N ALA A 222 9.56 -12.89 -9.58
CA ALA A 222 8.28 -12.55 -10.19
C ALA A 222 8.17 -13.04 -11.65
N THR A 223 6.94 -13.23 -12.11
CA THR A 223 6.64 -13.31 -13.52
C THR A 223 6.62 -11.92 -14.14
N HIS A 224 6.75 -11.78 -15.46
CA HIS A 224 6.61 -10.50 -16.15
C HIS A 224 5.26 -9.81 -15.85
N GLY A 225 4.17 -10.59 -15.70
CA GLY A 225 2.87 -10.06 -15.32
C GLY A 225 2.83 -9.48 -13.90
N GLU A 226 3.51 -10.12 -12.93
CA GLU A 226 3.63 -9.59 -11.56
C GLU A 226 4.52 -8.34 -11.52
N ILE A 227 5.58 -8.29 -12.33
CA ILE A 227 6.42 -7.10 -12.49
C ILE A 227 5.58 -5.92 -12.99
N ALA A 228 4.82 -6.10 -14.08
CA ALA A 228 3.96 -5.04 -14.63
C ALA A 228 2.89 -4.58 -13.62
N ALA A 229 2.27 -5.52 -12.92
CA ALA A 229 1.19 -5.23 -11.97
C ALA A 229 1.68 -4.51 -10.70
N PHE A 230 2.97 -4.61 -10.35
CA PHE A 230 3.47 -4.06 -9.09
C PHE A 230 3.25 -2.55 -8.97
N TRP A 231 3.63 -1.79 -9.97
CA TRP A 231 3.46 -0.34 -9.99
C TRP A 231 2.22 0.13 -10.77
N ASP A 232 1.68 -0.70 -11.66
CA ASP A 232 0.68 -0.31 -12.67
C ASP A 232 1.19 0.87 -13.54
N LEU A 233 2.49 0.86 -13.82
CA LEU A 233 3.19 1.89 -14.60
C LEU A 233 3.58 1.43 -16.00
N VAL A 234 3.89 0.16 -16.16
CA VAL A 234 4.27 -0.47 -17.43
C VAL A 234 3.26 -1.52 -17.86
N THR A 235 3.20 -1.79 -19.14
CA THR A 235 2.33 -2.83 -19.69
C THR A 235 2.96 -4.23 -19.49
N PRO A 236 2.15 -5.30 -19.52
CA PRO A 236 2.68 -6.66 -19.51
C PRO A 236 3.64 -6.97 -20.65
N GLN A 237 3.49 -6.29 -21.81
CA GLN A 237 4.40 -6.46 -22.95
C GLN A 237 5.74 -5.79 -22.67
N GLU A 238 5.76 -4.54 -22.19
CA GLU A 238 6.99 -3.85 -21.80
C GLU A 238 7.77 -4.64 -20.74
N ALA A 239 7.09 -5.21 -19.74
CA ALA A 239 7.73 -6.05 -18.72
C ALA A 239 8.30 -7.37 -19.31
N ARG A 240 7.65 -7.94 -20.33
CA ARG A 240 8.17 -9.11 -21.04
C ARG A 240 9.42 -8.75 -21.83
N ASP A 241 9.36 -7.69 -22.62
CA ASP A 241 10.47 -7.22 -23.45
C ASP A 241 11.67 -6.85 -22.58
N TRP A 242 11.41 -6.23 -21.42
CA TRP A 242 12.45 -5.94 -20.42
C TRP A 242 13.13 -7.22 -19.91
N VAL A 243 12.36 -8.23 -19.52
CA VAL A 243 12.90 -9.54 -19.08
C VAL A 243 13.73 -10.17 -20.19
N ASP A 244 13.27 -10.14 -21.44
CA ASP A 244 13.97 -10.73 -22.57
C ASP A 244 15.29 -10.01 -22.87
N THR A 245 15.34 -8.68 -22.68
CA THR A 245 16.54 -7.86 -22.89
C THR A 245 17.57 -8.01 -21.76
N HIS A 246 17.11 -8.27 -20.52
CA HIS A 246 17.99 -8.36 -19.33
C HIS A 246 18.25 -9.81 -18.86
N ARG A 247 18.16 -10.77 -19.75
CA ARG A 247 18.34 -12.21 -19.44
C ARG A 247 19.66 -12.52 -18.75
N GLU A 248 20.72 -11.80 -19.05
CA GLU A 248 22.05 -12.01 -18.45
C GLU A 248 22.12 -11.59 -16.99
N GLU A 249 21.25 -10.70 -16.54
CA GLU A 249 21.15 -10.23 -15.15
C GLU A 249 20.13 -11.06 -14.34
N LEU A 250 19.37 -11.93 -15.01
CA LEU A 250 18.24 -12.64 -14.44
C LEU A 250 18.48 -14.15 -14.38
N THR A 251 18.08 -14.74 -13.27
CA THR A 251 18.04 -16.19 -13.09
C THR A 251 16.58 -16.66 -13.21
N GLU A 252 16.36 -17.70 -14.03
CA GLU A 252 15.06 -18.38 -14.07
C GLU A 252 14.89 -19.24 -12.82
N VAL A 253 13.76 -19.05 -12.15
CA VAL A 253 13.39 -19.81 -10.97
C VAL A 253 12.05 -20.52 -11.19
N THR A 254 11.90 -21.68 -10.61
CA THR A 254 10.63 -22.42 -10.58
C THR A 254 10.14 -22.48 -9.14
N VAL A 255 8.97 -21.95 -8.85
CA VAL A 255 8.44 -21.75 -7.49
C VAL A 255 7.32 -22.73 -7.19
N GLU A 256 7.45 -23.51 -6.13
CA GLU A 256 6.41 -24.41 -5.64
C GLU A 256 5.19 -23.65 -5.11
N ASN A 257 4.00 -24.22 -5.28
CA ASN A 257 2.77 -23.69 -4.72
C ASN A 257 2.47 -24.30 -3.35
N ALA A 258 1.80 -23.55 -2.47
CA ALA A 258 1.46 -24.00 -1.11
C ALA A 258 0.58 -25.28 -1.09
N LYS A 259 -0.31 -25.44 -2.07
CA LYS A 259 -1.17 -26.63 -2.24
C LYS A 259 -0.56 -27.71 -3.12
N GLY A 260 0.70 -27.57 -3.52
CA GLY A 260 1.29 -28.42 -4.54
C GLY A 260 0.75 -28.11 -5.95
N GLY A 261 0.85 -29.09 -6.87
CA GLY A 261 0.53 -28.91 -8.27
C GLY A 261 1.71 -28.40 -9.09
N ARG A 262 1.45 -27.89 -10.31
CA ARG A 262 2.50 -27.44 -11.22
C ARG A 262 3.21 -26.21 -10.66
N PRO A 263 4.53 -26.27 -10.40
CA PRO A 263 5.31 -25.11 -10.00
C PRO A 263 5.27 -23.99 -11.05
N ARG A 264 5.47 -22.75 -10.65
CA ARG A 264 5.38 -21.57 -11.52
C ARG A 264 6.77 -21.03 -11.87
N ALA A 265 7.02 -20.87 -13.16
CA ALA A 265 8.23 -20.20 -13.64
C ALA A 265 8.16 -18.70 -13.33
N ALA A 266 9.28 -18.14 -12.90
CA ALA A 266 9.48 -16.75 -12.56
C ALA A 266 10.96 -16.35 -12.81
N PHE A 267 11.27 -15.08 -12.60
CA PHE A 267 12.61 -14.51 -12.71
C PHE A 267 13.01 -13.90 -11.38
N ALA A 268 14.31 -13.96 -11.06
CA ALA A 268 14.95 -13.28 -9.95
C ALA A 268 16.25 -12.64 -10.43
N PHE A 269 16.80 -11.67 -9.72
CA PHE A 269 18.15 -11.18 -10.04
C PHE A 269 19.21 -12.23 -9.75
N GLU A 270 20.31 -12.17 -10.49
CA GLU A 270 21.50 -12.95 -10.20
C GLU A 270 21.97 -12.72 -8.75
N GLY A 271 22.52 -13.75 -8.10
CA GLY A 271 22.88 -13.68 -6.67
C GLY A 271 21.72 -13.80 -5.70
N PHE A 272 20.52 -14.11 -6.18
CA PHE A 272 19.37 -14.42 -5.37
C PHE A 272 19.63 -15.60 -4.41
N PRO A 273 19.20 -15.52 -3.12
CA PRO A 273 19.47 -16.57 -2.15
C PRO A 273 18.79 -17.88 -2.53
N THR A 274 19.58 -18.91 -2.77
CA THR A 274 19.11 -20.25 -3.17
C THR A 274 19.11 -21.25 -2.02
N HIS A 275 19.85 -20.96 -0.95
CA HIS A 275 19.90 -21.79 0.25
C HIS A 275 18.99 -21.23 1.34
N LEU A 276 18.22 -22.11 1.97
CA LEU A 276 17.29 -21.72 3.04
C LEU A 276 18.00 -21.02 4.21
N GLY A 277 19.24 -21.41 4.51
CA GLY A 277 20.06 -20.80 5.57
C GLY A 277 20.46 -19.36 5.32
N ASP A 278 20.45 -18.91 4.06
CA ASP A 278 20.80 -17.53 3.68
C ASP A 278 19.59 -16.58 3.73
N ILE A 279 18.38 -17.13 3.94
CA ILE A 279 17.12 -16.36 3.97
C ILE A 279 16.77 -16.07 5.43
N PRO A 280 16.58 -14.80 5.83
CA PRO A 280 16.23 -14.46 7.19
C PRO A 280 14.94 -15.15 7.65
N GLU A 281 15.00 -15.77 8.82
CA GLU A 281 13.85 -16.44 9.44
C GLU A 281 12.87 -15.39 9.98
N PRO A 282 11.60 -15.38 9.55
CA PRO A 282 10.59 -14.50 10.13
C PRO A 282 10.36 -14.80 11.61
N PRO A 283 10.26 -13.79 12.48
CA PRO A 283 10.04 -14.02 13.91
C PRO A 283 8.79 -14.85 14.21
N ALA A 284 8.93 -15.88 15.03
CA ALA A 284 7.87 -16.81 15.42
C ALA A 284 6.86 -16.17 16.41
N ARG A 285 6.24 -15.07 15.99
CA ARG A 285 5.20 -14.34 16.74
C ARG A 285 4.00 -14.07 15.85
N VAL A 286 2.84 -13.88 16.45
CA VAL A 286 1.65 -13.42 15.73
C VAL A 286 1.77 -11.93 15.43
N ARG A 287 1.39 -11.54 14.20
CA ARG A 287 1.21 -10.14 13.78
C ARG A 287 -0.16 -9.95 13.15
N VAL A 288 -0.77 -8.81 13.46
CA VAL A 288 -1.96 -8.33 12.79
C VAL A 288 -1.54 -7.51 11.57
N LEU A 289 -2.03 -7.87 10.39
CA LEU A 289 -1.78 -7.14 9.15
C LEU A 289 -2.99 -6.26 8.79
N SER A 290 -2.72 -5.17 8.09
CA SER A 290 -3.79 -4.38 7.46
C SER A 290 -4.49 -5.20 6.36
N PRO A 291 -5.81 -5.04 6.14
CA PRO A 291 -6.49 -5.53 4.94
C PRO A 291 -5.85 -5.07 3.62
N PHE A 292 -5.16 -3.94 3.65
CA PHE A 292 -4.45 -3.33 2.51
C PHE A 292 -2.94 -3.53 2.58
N ASP A 293 -2.49 -4.54 3.33
CA ASP A 293 -1.06 -4.83 3.43
C ASP A 293 -0.47 -5.21 2.06
N PRO A 294 0.69 -4.66 1.66
CA PRO A 294 1.32 -4.98 0.38
C PRO A 294 1.58 -6.48 0.18
N LEU A 295 1.75 -7.26 1.27
CA LEU A 295 1.86 -8.72 1.22
C LEU A 295 0.65 -9.38 0.54
N LEU A 296 -0.56 -8.79 0.68
CA LEU A 296 -1.82 -9.35 0.20
C LEU A 296 -2.35 -8.67 -1.06
N ARG A 297 -1.64 -7.67 -1.57
CA ARG A 297 -2.08 -6.90 -2.74
C ARG A 297 -2.31 -7.78 -3.97
N ASP A 298 -1.36 -8.64 -4.32
CA ASP A 298 -1.54 -9.67 -5.34
C ASP A 298 -2.17 -10.92 -4.71
N ARG A 299 -3.48 -11.03 -4.88
CA ARG A 299 -4.28 -12.14 -4.32
C ARG A 299 -3.84 -13.51 -4.84
N ASN A 300 -3.51 -13.59 -6.13
CA ASN A 300 -3.06 -14.84 -6.74
C ASN A 300 -1.71 -15.27 -6.16
N ARG A 301 -0.83 -14.29 -5.88
CA ARG A 301 0.46 -14.56 -5.23
C ARG A 301 0.26 -14.98 -3.77
N ALA A 302 -0.64 -14.33 -3.03
CA ALA A 302 -0.98 -14.69 -1.65
C ALA A 302 -1.55 -16.12 -1.57
N GLU A 303 -2.46 -16.47 -2.48
CA GLU A 303 -3.02 -17.83 -2.56
C GLU A 303 -1.95 -18.87 -2.91
N ARG A 304 -1.07 -18.58 -3.89
CA ARG A 304 -0.02 -19.51 -4.30
C ARG A 304 1.03 -19.73 -3.23
N LEU A 305 1.45 -18.67 -2.53
CA LEU A 305 2.55 -18.77 -1.56
C LEU A 305 2.06 -19.20 -0.17
N PHE A 306 0.92 -18.69 0.28
CA PHE A 306 0.46 -18.85 1.65
C PHE A 306 -0.80 -19.71 1.79
N ASP A 307 -1.39 -20.17 0.69
CA ASP A 307 -2.73 -20.81 0.69
C ASP A 307 -3.79 -19.94 1.40
N PHE A 308 -3.71 -18.63 1.20
CA PHE A 308 -4.54 -17.67 1.90
C PHE A 308 -5.38 -16.85 0.92
N SER A 309 -6.66 -17.19 0.82
CA SER A 309 -7.62 -16.42 0.03
C SER A 309 -8.20 -15.30 0.89
N TYR A 310 -7.92 -14.06 0.51
CA TYR A 310 -8.37 -12.89 1.24
C TYR A 310 -9.06 -11.87 0.32
N ARG A 311 -10.23 -11.43 0.76
CA ARG A 311 -10.97 -10.32 0.14
C ARG A 311 -11.58 -9.46 1.24
N ILE A 312 -11.39 -8.15 1.13
CA ILE A 312 -12.07 -7.20 2.01
C ILE A 312 -13.55 -7.10 1.61
N GLU A 313 -14.45 -7.05 2.60
CA GLU A 313 -15.91 -7.12 2.37
C GLU A 313 -16.62 -5.77 2.62
N ILE A 314 -15.88 -4.65 2.57
CA ILE A 314 -16.44 -3.31 2.82
C ILE A 314 -17.57 -2.92 1.85
N PHE A 315 -17.53 -3.43 0.62
CA PHE A 315 -18.57 -3.21 -0.40
C PHE A 315 -19.61 -4.34 -0.46
N VAL A 316 -19.47 -5.37 0.37
CA VAL A 316 -20.42 -6.47 0.44
C VAL A 316 -21.53 -6.10 1.41
N PRO A 317 -22.82 -6.21 1.04
CA PRO A 317 -23.93 -6.00 1.97
C PRO A 317 -23.81 -6.91 3.20
N GLU A 318 -24.10 -6.38 4.37
CA GLU A 318 -23.88 -7.06 5.66
C GLU A 318 -24.39 -8.51 5.72
N PRO A 319 -25.61 -8.85 5.25
CA PRO A 319 -26.11 -10.23 5.30
C PRO A 319 -25.34 -11.21 4.39
N LYS A 320 -24.53 -10.70 3.46
CA LYS A 320 -23.75 -11.50 2.51
C LYS A 320 -22.27 -11.59 2.87
N ARG A 321 -21.83 -10.93 3.95
CA ARG A 321 -20.44 -10.99 4.42
C ARG A 321 -20.16 -12.35 5.05
N GLN A 322 -19.05 -12.93 4.65
CA GLN A 322 -18.56 -14.19 5.20
C GLN A 322 -17.82 -13.97 6.52
N TYR A 323 -17.00 -12.93 6.58
CA TYR A 323 -16.12 -12.66 7.71
C TYR A 323 -16.45 -11.34 8.42
N GLY A 324 -16.87 -10.31 7.70
CA GLY A 324 -17.18 -9.02 8.31
C GLY A 324 -16.71 -7.83 7.48
N TYR A 325 -17.02 -6.62 7.96
CA TYR A 325 -16.79 -5.39 7.22
C TYR A 325 -15.30 -5.12 6.95
N TYR A 326 -14.47 -5.21 7.99
CA TYR A 326 -13.05 -4.86 7.93
C TYR A 326 -12.24 -5.81 8.80
N VAL A 327 -11.85 -6.93 8.23
CA VAL A 327 -11.26 -8.07 8.95
C VAL A 327 -9.75 -8.09 8.72
N PHE A 328 -8.99 -8.22 9.78
CA PHE A 328 -7.52 -8.15 9.75
C PHE A 328 -6.91 -9.54 9.56
N PRO A 329 -6.03 -9.76 8.59
CA PRO A 329 -5.28 -10.99 8.44
C PRO A 329 -4.28 -11.18 9.59
N LEU A 330 -4.01 -12.44 9.92
CA LEU A 330 -3.06 -12.84 10.95
C LEU A 330 -1.94 -13.68 10.35
N ILE A 331 -0.69 -13.31 10.64
CA ILE A 331 0.50 -14.09 10.26
C ILE A 331 1.27 -14.51 11.51
N GLU A 332 1.77 -15.75 11.54
CA GLU A 332 2.71 -16.27 12.55
C GLU A 332 3.92 -16.87 11.85
N GLY A 333 5.11 -16.30 12.09
CA GLY A 333 6.30 -16.69 11.33
C GLY A 333 6.10 -16.45 9.84
N ASP A 334 6.21 -17.51 9.05
CA ASP A 334 6.03 -17.51 7.60
C ASP A 334 4.64 -17.99 7.12
N ARG A 335 3.65 -18.12 8.02
CA ARG A 335 2.32 -18.68 7.71
C ARG A 335 1.18 -17.73 8.01
N MET A 336 0.27 -17.60 7.09
CA MET A 336 -1.04 -16.99 7.36
C MET A 336 -1.85 -17.97 8.20
N ILE A 337 -2.23 -17.54 9.42
CA ILE A 337 -2.87 -18.44 10.40
C ILE A 337 -4.37 -18.19 10.56
N GLY A 338 -4.88 -17.09 10.01
CA GLY A 338 -6.30 -16.76 10.14
C GLY A 338 -6.57 -15.30 9.92
N ARG A 339 -7.71 -14.87 10.44
CA ARG A 339 -8.21 -13.49 10.37
C ARG A 339 -9.04 -13.14 11.59
N ILE A 340 -9.10 -11.85 11.90
CA ILE A 340 -9.76 -11.36 13.11
C ILE A 340 -10.59 -10.11 12.80
N ASP A 341 -11.86 -10.10 13.21
CA ASP A 341 -12.69 -8.90 13.24
C ASP A 341 -12.55 -8.22 14.60
N MET A 342 -12.13 -6.96 14.56
CA MET A 342 -11.93 -6.16 15.75
C MET A 342 -12.16 -4.67 15.46
N LYS A 343 -12.50 -3.92 16.52
CA LYS A 343 -12.73 -2.47 16.43
C LYS A 343 -12.28 -1.77 17.69
N ALA A 344 -11.60 -0.64 17.55
CA ALA A 344 -11.30 0.22 18.68
C ALA A 344 -12.52 1.08 19.05
N ASP A 345 -13.04 0.88 20.26
CA ASP A 345 -13.99 1.80 20.88
C ASP A 345 -13.21 2.79 21.76
N ARG A 346 -12.91 3.95 21.16
CA ARG A 346 -12.15 5.01 21.85
C ARG A 346 -12.93 5.65 22.99
N LYS A 347 -14.28 5.58 22.99
CA LYS A 347 -15.10 6.10 24.08
C LYS A 347 -15.07 5.17 25.27
N ALA A 348 -15.13 3.87 25.03
CA ALA A 348 -15.03 2.84 26.08
C ALA A 348 -13.57 2.55 26.48
N GLY A 349 -12.57 3.02 25.70
CA GLY A 349 -11.15 2.74 25.94
C GLY A 349 -10.78 1.28 25.70
N SER A 350 -11.48 0.58 24.77
CA SER A 350 -11.30 -0.86 24.51
C SER A 350 -11.03 -1.17 23.03
N LEU A 351 -10.28 -2.25 22.83
CA LEU A 351 -10.23 -2.96 21.56
C LEU A 351 -11.20 -4.13 21.65
N ASP A 352 -12.32 -4.02 20.95
CA ASP A 352 -13.36 -5.05 20.94
C ASP A 352 -12.99 -6.12 19.93
N ILE A 353 -12.78 -7.34 20.39
CA ILE A 353 -12.49 -8.53 19.61
C ILE A 353 -13.81 -9.24 19.33
N ARG A 354 -14.27 -9.18 18.10
CA ARG A 354 -15.58 -9.66 17.68
C ARG A 354 -15.56 -11.12 17.30
N ARG A 355 -14.59 -11.49 16.44
CA ARG A 355 -14.47 -12.87 15.98
C ARG A 355 -13.09 -13.20 15.44
N LEU A 356 -12.64 -14.42 15.74
CA LEU A 356 -11.42 -15.03 15.22
C LEU A 356 -11.79 -16.20 14.32
N TRP A 357 -11.23 -16.25 13.13
CA TRP A 357 -11.26 -17.42 12.23
C TRP A 357 -9.83 -17.89 12.00
N LEU A 358 -9.54 -19.11 12.36
CA LEU A 358 -8.27 -19.74 12.03
C LEU A 358 -8.38 -20.48 10.69
N GLU A 359 -7.28 -20.52 9.96
CA GLU A 359 -7.22 -21.24 8.69
C GLU A 359 -7.28 -22.77 8.93
N PRO A 360 -7.75 -23.56 7.96
CA PRO A 360 -7.83 -25.00 8.07
C PRO A 360 -6.49 -25.62 8.51
N GLY A 361 -6.52 -26.50 9.50
CA GLY A 361 -5.34 -27.14 10.07
C GLY A 361 -4.57 -26.31 11.12
N VAL A 362 -4.92 -25.05 11.31
CA VAL A 362 -4.33 -24.21 12.36
C VAL A 362 -5.07 -24.41 13.69
N ARG A 363 -4.34 -24.90 14.71
CA ARG A 363 -4.92 -25.18 16.03
C ARG A 363 -4.88 -23.93 16.93
N ALA A 364 -5.95 -23.70 17.69
CA ALA A 364 -6.03 -22.70 18.75
C ALA A 364 -5.32 -23.19 20.04
N SER A 365 -4.01 -23.48 19.96
CA SER A 365 -3.23 -23.88 21.13
C SER A 365 -3.09 -22.70 22.11
N SER A 366 -2.91 -23.00 23.43
CA SER A 366 -2.69 -22.00 24.48
C SER A 366 -1.57 -21.03 24.10
N GLY A 367 -0.41 -21.55 23.69
CA GLY A 367 0.73 -20.72 23.32
C GLY A 367 0.48 -19.82 22.10
N ARG A 368 -0.35 -20.24 21.11
CA ARG A 368 -0.74 -19.36 20.01
C ARG A 368 -1.72 -18.29 20.46
N LEU A 369 -2.68 -18.63 21.32
CA LEU A 369 -3.62 -17.66 21.86
C LEU A 369 -2.91 -16.62 22.74
N GLU A 370 -1.92 -17.02 23.53
CA GLU A 370 -1.08 -16.11 24.30
C GLU A 370 -0.30 -15.14 23.41
N LYS A 371 0.30 -15.64 22.32
CA LYS A 371 0.98 -14.79 21.32
C LYS A 371 0.00 -13.80 20.65
N LEU A 372 -1.21 -14.26 20.32
CA LEU A 372 -2.26 -13.43 19.75
C LEU A 372 -2.69 -12.34 20.74
N GLU A 373 -2.97 -12.69 21.99
CA GLU A 373 -3.37 -11.72 23.03
C GLU A 373 -2.29 -10.69 23.28
N ALA A 374 -1.02 -11.11 23.34
CA ALA A 374 0.11 -10.20 23.42
C ALA A 374 0.20 -9.24 22.22
N GLU A 375 -0.13 -9.71 21.02
CA GLU A 375 -0.18 -8.82 19.84
C GLU A 375 -1.38 -7.88 19.91
N LEU A 376 -2.55 -8.34 20.27
CA LEU A 376 -3.75 -7.51 20.41
C LEU A 376 -3.56 -6.42 21.48
N THR A 377 -2.86 -6.71 22.57
CA THR A 377 -2.49 -5.72 23.58
C THR A 377 -1.63 -4.60 22.99
N ARG A 378 -0.65 -4.95 22.14
CA ARG A 378 0.19 -3.94 21.45
C ARG A 378 -0.61 -3.12 20.45
N VAL A 379 -1.51 -3.78 19.69
CA VAL A 379 -2.42 -3.11 18.75
C VAL A 379 -3.37 -2.17 19.49
N ALA A 380 -3.92 -2.58 20.62
CA ALA A 380 -4.79 -1.74 21.46
C ALA A 380 -4.05 -0.46 21.90
N LYS A 381 -2.83 -0.61 22.44
CA LYS A 381 -1.99 0.52 22.83
C LYS A 381 -1.68 1.45 21.66
N PHE A 382 -1.35 0.89 20.49
CA PHE A 382 -1.12 1.67 19.27
C PHE A 382 -2.37 2.43 18.79
N ALA A 383 -3.55 1.83 18.92
CA ALA A 383 -4.83 2.46 18.61
C ALA A 383 -5.28 3.50 19.66
N GLY A 384 -4.54 3.67 20.75
CA GLY A 384 -4.86 4.61 21.84
C GLY A 384 -5.98 4.11 22.74
N VAL A 385 -6.09 2.78 22.95
CA VAL A 385 -7.02 2.15 23.89
C VAL A 385 -6.26 1.18 24.79
N GLU A 386 -6.76 0.94 26.02
CA GLU A 386 -5.99 0.24 27.04
C GLU A 386 -6.44 -1.19 27.30
N ARG A 387 -7.70 -1.51 27.01
CA ARG A 387 -8.30 -2.79 27.38
C ARG A 387 -8.61 -3.64 26.15
N LEU A 388 -8.42 -4.95 26.30
CA LEU A 388 -9.00 -5.93 25.37
C LEU A 388 -10.39 -6.32 25.85
N ASN A 389 -11.38 -6.29 24.98
CA ASN A 389 -12.74 -6.71 25.25
C ASN A 389 -13.12 -7.84 24.29
N PHE A 390 -13.09 -9.07 24.78
CA PHE A 390 -13.46 -10.25 23.99
C PHE A 390 -14.97 -10.43 24.05
N LEU A 391 -15.64 -10.26 22.92
CA LEU A 391 -17.10 -10.43 22.85
C LEU A 391 -17.48 -11.92 22.95
N GLU A 392 -18.71 -12.19 23.36
CA GLU A 392 -19.23 -13.55 23.44
C GLU A 392 -19.12 -14.25 22.08
N GLY A 393 -18.63 -15.51 22.07
CA GLY A 393 -18.46 -16.28 20.84
C GLY A 393 -17.31 -15.82 19.92
N TRP A 394 -16.37 -15.00 20.38
CA TRP A 394 -15.27 -14.48 19.55
C TRP A 394 -14.34 -15.56 18.98
N ARG A 395 -14.31 -16.76 19.54
CA ARG A 395 -13.48 -17.87 19.03
C ARG A 395 -14.19 -18.73 17.97
N GLY A 396 -15.39 -18.40 17.55
CA GLY A 396 -16.16 -19.10 16.53
C GLY A 396 -16.98 -20.24 17.04
#